data_2fd4d81b624f5e568bc1dfa03521fa18
#
_entry.id   2fd4d81b624f5e568bc1dfa03521fa18
#
_cell.length_a   1.000
_cell.length_b   1.000
_cell.length_c   1.000
_cell.angle_alpha   90.00
_cell.angle_beta   90.00
_cell.angle_gamma   90.00
#
_symmetry.space_group_name_H-M   'P 1'
#
loop_
_entity.id
_entity.type
_entity.pdbx_description
1 polymer ?
#
loop_
_entity_poly.entity_id
_entity_poly.type
_entity_poly.pdbx_seq_one_letter_code
_entity_poly.pdbx_strand_id
1 'polypeptide(L)'
;AYRANDANRCFHCKVALMDAVGPIADAEGSTVLLGVTLDDLGDHRPGQQAAAERGARFPLLDAGFTKAEVREQSRLLGLRTWDKPAGPCLASRVPYGTAVSVSVLSTGERAEAGLRRLGFDELRVRHYGDTARIEVPVHRLEEVVEQRSEVVAAVFAAGYRYATLDLAGLRSGNLNDGLRSDP
;
A
#
# COMPACT_ATOMS: atom_id res chain seq x y z
N ALA A 1 16.24 -8.33 -6.73
CA ALA A 1 15.38 -8.92 -5.69
C ALA A 1 13.99 -8.24 -5.67
N TYR A 2 13.84 -6.93 -5.43
CA TYR A 2 12.54 -6.24 -5.35
C TYR A 2 11.58 -6.54 -6.53
N ARG A 3 12.10 -6.57 -7.76
CA ARG A 3 11.30 -6.79 -8.99
C ARG A 3 10.68 -8.18 -9.07
N ALA A 4 11.27 -9.18 -8.41
CA ALA A 4 10.74 -10.55 -8.38
C ALA A 4 9.42 -10.65 -7.61
N ASN A 5 9.15 -9.68 -6.72
CA ASN A 5 7.91 -9.59 -5.97
C ASN A 5 7.60 -10.83 -5.13
N ASP A 6 8.62 -11.34 -4.47
CA ASP A 6 8.49 -12.44 -3.49
C ASP A 6 7.96 -11.93 -2.13
N ALA A 7 7.78 -12.83 -1.17
CA ALA A 7 7.32 -12.52 0.18
C ALA A 7 8.24 -11.50 0.90
N ASN A 8 9.52 -11.41 0.49
CA ASN A 8 10.52 -10.50 1.03
C ASN A 8 10.61 -9.16 0.29
N ARG A 9 9.70 -8.87 -0.67
CA ARG A 9 9.71 -7.62 -1.43
C ARG A 9 9.87 -6.38 -0.55
N CYS A 10 9.13 -6.30 0.57
CA CYS A 10 9.20 -5.16 1.48
C CYS A 10 10.55 -5.06 2.20
N PHE A 11 11.21 -6.18 2.49
CA PHE A 11 12.58 -6.22 2.99
C PHE A 11 13.54 -5.57 1.97
N HIS A 12 13.53 -6.04 0.73
CA HIS A 12 14.40 -5.50 -0.33
C HIS A 12 14.15 -4.01 -0.62
N CYS A 13 12.89 -3.59 -0.59
CA CYS A 13 12.53 -2.17 -0.73
C CYS A 13 13.15 -1.32 0.39
N LYS A 14 13.05 -1.79 1.63
CA LYS A 14 13.56 -1.06 2.78
C LYS A 14 15.09 -1.06 2.82
N VAL A 15 15.73 -2.15 2.41
CA VAL A 15 17.20 -2.21 2.19
C VAL A 15 17.63 -1.09 1.24
N ALA A 16 17.04 -1.02 0.05
CA ALA A 16 17.39 -0.01 -0.94
C ALA A 16 17.13 1.42 -0.43
N LEU A 17 16.06 1.63 0.34
CA LEU A 17 15.80 2.92 0.97
C LEU A 17 16.92 3.29 1.96
N MET A 18 17.26 2.38 2.87
CA MET A 18 18.28 2.63 3.89
C MET A 18 19.68 2.82 3.27
N ASP A 19 20.00 2.07 2.22
CA ASP A 19 21.26 2.22 1.48
C ASP A 19 21.35 3.61 0.80
N ALA A 20 20.21 4.20 0.41
CA ALA A 20 20.16 5.54 -0.18
C ALA A 20 20.19 6.67 0.87
N VAL A 21 19.47 6.52 1.99
CA VAL A 21 19.34 7.60 3.00
C VAL A 21 20.40 7.54 4.09
N GLY A 22 20.98 6.37 4.36
CA GLY A 22 22.01 6.18 5.38
C GLY A 22 23.21 7.10 5.20
N PRO A 23 23.86 7.13 4.03
CA PRO A 23 25.01 8.05 3.79
C PRO A 23 24.65 9.53 3.98
N ILE A 24 23.40 9.93 3.70
CA ILE A 24 22.92 11.31 3.93
C ILE A 24 22.83 11.58 5.43
N ALA A 25 22.19 10.66 6.17
CA ALA A 25 22.05 10.77 7.61
C ALA A 25 23.42 10.81 8.32
N ASP A 26 24.36 9.96 7.89
CA ASP A 26 25.72 9.90 8.42
C ASP A 26 26.45 11.24 8.19
N ALA A 27 26.35 11.79 6.98
CA ALA A 27 26.97 13.09 6.63
C ALA A 27 26.40 14.27 7.43
N GLU A 28 25.12 14.19 7.81
CA GLU A 28 24.41 15.20 8.60
C GLU A 28 24.49 14.95 10.12
N GLY A 29 25.11 13.85 10.57
CA GLY A 29 25.11 13.43 11.97
C GLY A 29 23.70 13.13 12.50
N SER A 30 22.80 12.70 11.62
CA SER A 30 21.37 12.50 11.89
C SER A 30 21.04 11.02 11.99
N THR A 31 19.86 10.71 12.55
CA THR A 31 19.33 9.34 12.63
C THR A 31 18.08 9.19 11.77
N VAL A 32 17.99 8.11 11.00
CA VAL A 32 16.78 7.79 10.23
C VAL A 32 15.68 7.33 11.17
N LEU A 33 14.54 8.03 11.16
CA LEU A 33 13.35 7.67 11.95
C LEU A 33 12.26 7.12 11.04
N LEU A 34 11.58 6.06 11.49
CA LEU A 34 10.42 5.48 10.80
C LEU A 34 9.18 5.52 11.68
N GLY A 35 8.03 5.89 11.10
CA GLY A 35 6.75 6.04 11.78
C GLY A 35 6.03 4.70 12.01
N VAL A 36 6.71 3.72 12.60
CA VAL A 36 6.12 2.45 13.02
C VAL A 36 5.36 2.67 14.32
N THR A 37 4.18 2.04 14.46
CA THR A 37 3.30 2.14 15.64
C THR A 37 3.02 0.76 16.22
N LEU A 38 2.36 0.67 17.39
CA LEU A 38 1.97 -0.60 18.01
C LEU A 38 1.10 -1.47 17.08
N ASP A 39 0.19 -0.84 16.31
CA ASP A 39 -0.67 -1.56 15.35
C ASP A 39 0.11 -2.28 14.24
N ASP A 40 1.37 -1.93 14.06
CA ASP A 40 2.21 -2.53 13.02
C ASP A 40 2.92 -3.83 13.49
N LEU A 41 2.86 -4.17 14.79
CA LEU A 41 3.54 -5.35 15.35
C LEU A 41 2.84 -6.68 15.03
N GLY A 42 1.52 -6.66 14.78
CA GLY A 42 0.72 -7.85 14.48
C GLY A 42 0.76 -8.33 13.03
N ASP A 43 1.51 -7.67 12.14
CA ASP A 43 1.53 -7.93 10.70
C ASP A 43 2.92 -8.40 10.24
N HIS A 44 2.96 -9.21 9.16
CA HIS A 44 4.21 -9.62 8.53
C HIS A 44 4.87 -8.41 7.84
N ARG A 45 5.88 -7.83 8.48
CA ARG A 45 6.55 -6.60 8.00
C ARG A 45 8.07 -6.75 7.94
N PRO A 46 8.59 -7.58 7.04
CA PRO A 46 10.04 -7.83 6.92
C PRO A 46 10.85 -6.55 6.64
N GLY A 47 10.21 -5.49 6.14
CA GLY A 47 10.86 -4.19 5.95
C GLY A 47 11.21 -3.46 7.25
N GLN A 48 10.51 -3.70 8.36
CA GLN A 48 10.88 -3.12 9.66
C GLN A 48 12.19 -3.71 10.17
N GLN A 49 12.35 -5.03 10.07
CA GLN A 49 13.59 -5.71 10.40
C GLN A 49 14.78 -5.17 9.59
N ALA A 50 14.62 -5.07 8.27
CA ALA A 50 15.66 -4.54 7.38
C ALA A 50 16.11 -3.13 7.75
N ALA A 51 15.18 -2.27 8.21
CA ALA A 51 15.49 -0.92 8.64
C ALA A 51 16.20 -0.90 10.01
N ALA A 52 15.73 -1.70 10.97
CA ALA A 52 16.36 -1.83 12.30
C ALA A 52 17.81 -2.29 12.21
N GLU A 53 18.07 -3.33 11.38
CA GLU A 53 19.42 -3.84 11.11
C GLU A 53 20.38 -2.78 10.53
N ARG A 54 19.83 -1.69 9.95
CA ARG A 54 20.56 -0.55 9.38
C ARG A 54 20.51 0.71 10.24
N GLY A 55 20.17 0.57 11.53
CA GLY A 55 20.22 1.67 12.50
C GLY A 55 19.03 2.62 12.49
N ALA A 56 17.95 2.34 11.77
CA ALA A 56 16.71 3.13 11.88
C ALA A 56 16.09 2.98 13.28
N ARG A 57 15.50 4.06 13.80
CA ARG A 57 14.80 4.11 15.08
C ARG A 57 13.28 4.24 14.86
N PHE A 58 12.50 3.79 15.82
CA PHE A 58 11.03 3.75 15.76
C PHE A 58 10.41 4.49 16.96
N PRO A 59 10.55 5.82 17.06
CA PRO A 59 10.22 6.58 18.27
C PRO A 59 8.73 6.48 18.65
N LEU A 60 7.81 6.36 17.70
CA LEU A 60 6.39 6.19 18.01
C LEU A 60 6.10 4.81 18.63
N LEU A 61 6.79 3.77 18.14
CA LEU A 61 6.71 2.43 18.72
C LEU A 61 7.34 2.40 20.12
N ASP A 62 8.53 2.99 20.27
CA ASP A 62 9.25 3.07 21.56
C ASP A 62 8.42 3.82 22.62
N ALA A 63 7.63 4.81 22.20
CA ALA A 63 6.71 5.56 23.06
C ALA A 63 5.33 4.90 23.24
N GLY A 64 5.09 3.73 22.62
CA GLY A 64 3.86 2.98 22.76
C GLY A 64 2.65 3.56 22.04
N PHE A 65 2.85 4.36 20.98
CA PHE A 65 1.75 4.98 20.23
C PHE A 65 1.02 3.99 19.32
N THR A 66 -0.30 4.05 19.37
CA THR A 66 -1.22 3.47 18.39
C THR A 66 -1.47 4.43 17.22
N LYS A 67 -2.00 3.92 16.09
CA LYS A 67 -2.41 4.78 14.95
C LYS A 67 -3.50 5.78 15.34
N ALA A 68 -4.41 5.41 16.24
CA ALA A 68 -5.46 6.30 16.72
C ALA A 68 -4.86 7.49 17.49
N GLU A 69 -3.92 7.23 18.40
CA GLU A 69 -3.23 8.27 19.15
C GLU A 69 -2.38 9.17 18.26
N VAL A 70 -1.66 8.59 17.28
CA VAL A 70 -0.91 9.40 16.30
C VAL A 70 -1.84 10.34 15.53
N ARG A 71 -3.01 9.88 15.10
CA ARG A 71 -4.02 10.72 14.42
C ARG A 71 -4.52 11.83 15.33
N GLU A 72 -4.86 11.52 16.57
CA GLU A 72 -5.35 12.52 17.52
C GLU A 72 -4.28 13.58 17.82
N GLN A 73 -3.02 13.18 18.07
CA GLN A 73 -1.93 14.13 18.27
C GLN A 73 -1.67 14.97 17.02
N SER A 74 -1.73 14.35 15.83
CA SER A 74 -1.60 15.07 14.55
C SER A 74 -2.72 16.11 14.37
N ARG A 75 -3.95 15.80 14.78
CA ARG A 75 -5.09 16.71 14.76
C ARG A 75 -4.87 17.90 15.72
N LEU A 76 -4.45 17.61 16.95
CA LEU A 76 -4.15 18.64 17.95
C LEU A 76 -3.01 19.57 17.53
N LEU A 77 -2.02 19.05 16.80
CA LEU A 77 -0.93 19.84 16.22
C LEU A 77 -1.32 20.56 14.93
N GLY A 78 -2.56 20.45 14.46
CA GLY A 78 -3.06 21.12 13.25
C GLY A 78 -2.47 20.57 11.95
N LEU A 79 -1.97 19.32 11.92
CA LEU A 79 -1.43 18.71 10.71
C LEU A 79 -2.57 18.39 9.73
N ARG A 80 -2.46 18.87 8.49
CA ARG A 80 -3.49 18.67 7.45
C ARG A 80 -3.69 17.23 7.02
N THR A 81 -2.81 16.33 7.42
CA THR A 81 -2.81 14.91 7.03
C THR A 81 -3.29 13.98 8.14
N TRP A 82 -3.83 14.52 9.23
CA TRP A 82 -4.25 13.75 10.42
C TRP A 82 -5.29 12.66 10.10
N ASP A 83 -6.21 12.93 9.19
CA ASP A 83 -7.31 12.04 8.76
C ASP A 83 -7.01 11.27 7.48
N LYS A 84 -5.81 11.48 6.88
CA LYS A 84 -5.46 10.84 5.61
C LYS A 84 -5.58 9.31 5.71
N PRO A 85 -6.31 8.65 4.79
CA PRO A 85 -6.37 7.20 4.72
C PRO A 85 -4.99 6.56 4.53
N ALA A 86 -4.82 5.33 5.04
CA ALA A 86 -3.59 4.58 4.83
C ALA A 86 -3.35 4.35 3.33
N GLY A 87 -2.20 4.79 2.83
CA GLY A 87 -1.78 4.67 1.42
C GLY A 87 -0.66 3.66 1.26
N PRO A 88 -0.94 2.34 1.26
CA PRO A 88 0.11 1.34 1.01
C PRO A 88 0.68 1.51 -0.39
N CYS A 89 1.95 1.13 -0.59
CA CYS A 89 2.65 1.32 -1.85
C CYS A 89 1.94 0.58 -3.01
N LEU A 90 2.07 1.10 -4.24
CA LEU A 90 1.44 0.52 -5.44
C LEU A 90 1.84 -0.95 -5.68
N ALA A 91 3.05 -1.35 -5.30
CA ALA A 91 3.47 -2.75 -5.41
C ALA A 91 2.59 -3.72 -4.60
N SER A 92 1.89 -3.23 -3.58
CA SER A 92 0.89 -4.03 -2.85
C SER A 92 -0.36 -4.35 -3.69
N ARG A 93 -0.50 -3.82 -4.91
CA ARG A 93 -1.56 -4.16 -5.86
C ARG A 93 -1.18 -5.33 -6.76
N VAL A 94 0.09 -5.70 -6.76
CA VAL A 94 0.62 -6.76 -7.63
C VAL A 94 0.74 -8.05 -6.82
N PRO A 95 0.08 -9.15 -7.22
CA PRO A 95 0.16 -10.44 -6.53
C PRO A 95 1.61 -10.94 -6.45
N TYR A 96 1.94 -11.62 -5.35
CA TYR A 96 3.25 -12.24 -5.19
C TYR A 96 3.57 -13.18 -6.36
N GLY A 97 4.82 -13.22 -6.78
CA GLY A 97 5.27 -13.97 -7.95
C GLY A 97 5.06 -13.27 -9.30
N THR A 98 4.24 -12.22 -9.36
CA THR A 98 4.11 -11.38 -10.55
C THR A 98 5.16 -10.26 -10.50
N ALA A 99 6.00 -10.16 -11.52
CA ALA A 99 7.09 -9.18 -11.54
C ALA A 99 6.58 -7.74 -11.44
N VAL A 100 7.20 -6.95 -10.57
CA VAL A 100 6.92 -5.52 -10.45
C VAL A 100 7.74 -4.74 -11.47
N SER A 101 7.06 -3.93 -12.28
CA SER A 101 7.67 -3.00 -13.24
C SER A 101 7.02 -1.63 -13.14
N VAL A 102 7.70 -0.60 -13.65
CA VAL A 102 7.15 0.76 -13.73
C VAL A 102 5.84 0.77 -14.53
N SER A 103 5.78 0.01 -15.62
CA SER A 103 4.58 -0.14 -16.45
C SER A 103 3.39 -0.69 -15.65
N VAL A 104 3.59 -1.82 -14.94
CA VAL A 104 2.56 -2.45 -14.10
C VAL A 104 2.05 -1.49 -13.02
N LEU A 105 2.98 -0.83 -12.31
CA LEU A 105 2.61 0.13 -11.25
C LEU A 105 1.84 1.32 -11.82
N SER A 106 2.30 1.89 -12.94
CA SER A 106 1.66 3.03 -13.58
C SER A 106 0.27 2.69 -14.12
N THR A 107 0.07 1.47 -14.64
CA THR A 107 -1.26 1.01 -15.07
C THR A 107 -2.24 0.93 -13.90
N GLY A 108 -1.83 0.33 -12.78
CA GLY A 108 -2.64 0.30 -11.55
C GLY A 108 -2.94 1.69 -11.00
N GLU A 109 -1.95 2.57 -10.99
CA GLU A 109 -2.10 3.96 -10.53
C GLU A 109 -3.12 4.74 -11.38
N ARG A 110 -3.03 4.64 -12.73
CA ARG A 110 -3.98 5.29 -13.63
C ARG A 110 -5.41 4.79 -13.43
N ALA A 111 -5.59 3.48 -13.22
CA ALA A 111 -6.90 2.91 -12.92
C ALA A 111 -7.46 3.44 -11.60
N GLU A 112 -6.68 3.40 -10.51
CA GLU A 112 -7.09 3.97 -9.23
C GLU A 112 -7.40 5.47 -9.33
N ALA A 113 -6.59 6.25 -10.05
CA ALA A 113 -6.82 7.67 -10.29
C ALA A 113 -8.11 7.91 -11.10
N GLY A 114 -8.38 7.05 -12.09
CA GLY A 114 -9.64 7.09 -12.87
C GLY A 114 -10.86 6.88 -11.99
N LEU A 115 -10.83 5.85 -11.15
CA LEU A 115 -11.93 5.53 -10.23
C LEU A 115 -12.12 6.59 -9.14
N ARG A 116 -11.02 7.19 -8.63
CA ARG A 116 -11.14 8.32 -7.67
C ARG A 116 -11.85 9.53 -8.28
N ARG A 117 -11.69 9.82 -9.58
CA ARG A 117 -12.43 10.89 -10.26
C ARG A 117 -13.94 10.60 -10.35
N LEU A 118 -14.34 9.34 -10.23
CA LEU A 118 -15.75 8.93 -10.14
C LEU A 118 -16.30 8.97 -8.70
N GLY A 119 -15.47 9.38 -7.71
CA GLY A 119 -15.89 9.52 -6.32
C GLY A 119 -15.52 8.32 -5.43
N PHE A 120 -14.78 7.33 -5.93
CA PHE A 120 -14.32 6.19 -5.13
C PHE A 120 -12.97 6.52 -4.47
N ASP A 121 -12.98 7.12 -3.28
CA ASP A 121 -11.75 7.53 -2.58
C ASP A 121 -11.03 6.36 -1.92
N GLU A 122 -11.79 5.45 -1.32
CA GLU A 122 -11.27 4.25 -0.67
C GLU A 122 -11.43 3.05 -1.59
N LEU A 123 -10.35 2.73 -2.32
CA LEU A 123 -10.33 1.63 -3.29
C LEU A 123 -8.94 1.03 -3.45
N ARG A 124 -8.88 -0.13 -4.07
CA ARG A 124 -7.65 -0.70 -4.65
C ARG A 124 -7.95 -1.38 -5.97
N VAL A 125 -7.02 -1.25 -6.91
CA VAL A 125 -7.04 -1.99 -8.17
C VAL A 125 -5.91 -3.00 -8.15
N ARG A 126 -6.23 -4.30 -8.03
CA ARG A 126 -5.25 -5.38 -8.07
C ARG A 126 -4.95 -5.77 -9.51
N HIS A 127 -3.68 -5.97 -9.78
CA HIS A 127 -3.17 -6.28 -11.12
C HIS A 127 -3.08 -7.80 -11.33
N TYR A 128 -3.86 -8.33 -12.25
CA TYR A 128 -3.80 -9.73 -12.70
C TYR A 128 -3.61 -9.77 -14.22
N GLY A 129 -2.41 -9.36 -14.71
CA GLY A 129 -2.13 -9.26 -16.14
C GLY A 129 -3.09 -8.27 -16.82
N ASP A 130 -3.90 -8.77 -17.74
CA ASP A 130 -4.89 -7.97 -18.48
C ASP A 130 -6.15 -7.61 -17.65
N THR A 131 -6.27 -8.13 -16.43
CA THR A 131 -7.45 -7.96 -15.58
C THR A 131 -7.17 -7.03 -14.40
N ALA A 132 -8.02 -6.04 -14.23
CA ALA A 132 -8.12 -5.24 -13.02
C ALA A 132 -9.16 -5.84 -12.08
N ARG A 133 -8.77 -6.24 -10.85
CA ARG A 133 -9.72 -6.57 -9.79
C ARG A 133 -9.89 -5.34 -8.89
N ILE A 134 -11.08 -4.76 -8.93
CA ILE A 134 -11.48 -3.58 -8.18
C ILE A 134 -11.95 -4.02 -6.80
N GLU A 135 -11.38 -3.43 -5.76
CA GLU A 135 -11.80 -3.58 -4.36
C GLU A 135 -12.26 -2.22 -3.84
N VAL A 136 -13.50 -2.14 -3.37
CA VAL A 136 -14.09 -0.99 -2.66
C VAL A 136 -14.71 -1.48 -1.36
N PRO A 137 -14.99 -0.63 -0.36
CA PRO A 137 -15.77 -1.03 0.82
C PRO A 137 -17.08 -1.72 0.43
N VAL A 138 -17.49 -2.74 1.17
CA VAL A 138 -18.67 -3.57 0.85
C VAL A 138 -19.93 -2.72 0.61
N HIS A 139 -20.14 -1.66 1.40
CA HIS A 139 -21.28 -0.75 1.26
C HIS A 139 -21.26 0.11 -0.02
N ARG A 140 -20.15 0.09 -0.80
CA ARG A 140 -19.99 0.81 -2.07
C ARG A 140 -20.08 -0.10 -3.30
N LEU A 141 -20.30 -1.42 -3.12
CA LEU A 141 -20.35 -2.38 -4.25
C LEU A 141 -21.48 -2.06 -5.23
N GLU A 142 -22.69 -1.75 -4.73
CA GLU A 142 -23.84 -1.39 -5.56
C GLU A 142 -23.54 -0.17 -6.43
N GLU A 143 -22.93 0.85 -5.87
CA GLU A 143 -22.55 2.07 -6.57
C GLU A 143 -21.57 1.81 -7.73
N VAL A 144 -20.62 0.87 -7.56
CA VAL A 144 -19.71 0.46 -8.65
C VAL A 144 -20.50 -0.17 -9.80
N VAL A 145 -21.53 -0.98 -9.48
CA VAL A 145 -22.37 -1.64 -10.49
C VAL A 145 -23.30 -0.62 -11.18
N GLU A 146 -23.83 0.34 -10.45
CA GLU A 146 -24.64 1.43 -10.99
C GLU A 146 -23.83 2.29 -11.99
N GLN A 147 -22.59 2.63 -11.65
CA GLN A 147 -21.65 3.39 -12.48
C GLN A 147 -20.79 2.50 -13.40
N ARG A 148 -21.24 1.26 -13.71
CA ARG A 148 -20.42 0.26 -14.42
C ARG A 148 -19.78 0.74 -15.72
N SER A 149 -20.50 1.58 -16.48
CA SER A 149 -20.03 2.07 -17.77
C SER A 149 -18.81 2.99 -17.63
N GLU A 150 -18.85 3.90 -16.67
CA GLU A 150 -17.79 4.85 -16.34
C GLU A 150 -16.60 4.13 -15.69
N VAL A 151 -16.88 3.18 -14.80
CA VAL A 151 -15.87 2.33 -14.15
C VAL A 151 -15.10 1.52 -15.18
N VAL A 152 -15.80 0.83 -16.10
CA VAL A 152 -15.17 0.05 -17.18
C VAL A 152 -14.36 0.97 -18.09
N ALA A 153 -14.88 2.12 -18.47
CA ALA A 153 -14.18 3.09 -19.31
C ALA A 153 -12.88 3.59 -18.64
N ALA A 154 -12.91 3.89 -17.34
CA ALA A 154 -11.73 4.32 -16.58
C ALA A 154 -10.65 3.23 -16.50
N VAL A 155 -11.06 1.97 -16.29
CA VAL A 155 -10.15 0.82 -16.21
C VAL A 155 -9.52 0.52 -17.57
N PHE A 156 -10.31 0.56 -18.65
CA PHE A 156 -9.81 0.33 -20.01
C PHE A 156 -8.87 1.44 -20.46
N ALA A 157 -9.18 2.70 -20.15
CA ALA A 157 -8.30 3.84 -20.41
C ALA A 157 -6.95 3.73 -19.68
N ALA A 158 -6.90 3.02 -18.54
CA ALA A 158 -5.66 2.73 -17.83
C ALA A 158 -4.80 1.65 -18.52
N GLY A 159 -5.38 0.84 -19.43
CA GLY A 159 -4.67 -0.19 -20.19
C GLY A 159 -5.04 -1.62 -19.82
N TYR A 160 -6.05 -1.86 -18.99
CA TYR A 160 -6.60 -3.20 -18.74
C TYR A 160 -7.62 -3.57 -19.83
N ARG A 161 -7.78 -4.88 -20.04
CA ARG A 161 -8.79 -5.43 -20.97
C ARG A 161 -10.04 -5.89 -20.24
N TYR A 162 -9.92 -6.22 -18.96
CA TYR A 162 -11.02 -6.72 -18.14
C TYR A 162 -11.10 -5.96 -16.83
N ALA A 163 -12.32 -5.60 -16.44
CA ALA A 163 -12.64 -5.04 -15.14
C ALA A 163 -13.48 -6.05 -14.34
N THR A 164 -13.04 -6.41 -13.15
CA THR A 164 -13.76 -7.29 -12.24
C THR A 164 -13.95 -6.62 -10.89
N LEU A 165 -15.01 -6.95 -10.17
CA LEU A 165 -15.31 -6.44 -8.85
C LEU A 165 -15.13 -7.56 -7.82
N ASP A 166 -14.36 -7.32 -6.76
CA ASP A 166 -14.24 -8.25 -5.64
C ASP A 166 -15.47 -8.11 -4.73
N LEU A 167 -16.33 -9.11 -4.72
CA LEU A 167 -17.56 -9.11 -3.92
C LEU A 167 -17.31 -9.21 -2.41
N ALA A 168 -16.12 -9.65 -1.98
CA ALA A 168 -15.72 -9.62 -0.58
C ALA A 168 -15.29 -8.23 -0.11
N GLY A 169 -15.14 -7.29 -1.05
CA GLY A 169 -14.80 -5.91 -0.82
C GLY A 169 -13.35 -5.66 -0.40
N LEU A 170 -13.06 -4.41 -0.09
CA LEU A 170 -11.74 -3.97 0.34
C LEU A 170 -11.41 -4.46 1.75
N ARG A 171 -10.32 -5.22 1.88
CA ARG A 171 -9.82 -5.73 3.16
C ARG A 171 -8.33 -5.45 3.32
N SER A 172 -7.90 -5.15 4.55
CA SER A 172 -6.48 -5.05 4.85
C SER A 172 -5.84 -6.44 4.78
N GLY A 173 -4.64 -6.53 4.20
CA GLY A 173 -3.89 -7.80 4.13
C GLY A 173 -4.38 -8.80 3.06
N ASN A 174 -5.38 -8.47 2.25
CA ASN A 174 -5.99 -9.37 1.25
C ASN A 174 -5.00 -10.12 0.34
N LEU A 175 -3.84 -9.52 0.00
CA LEU A 175 -2.79 -10.21 -0.77
C LEU A 175 -1.97 -11.21 0.05
N ASN A 176 -1.96 -11.08 1.36
CA ASN A 176 -1.23 -11.99 2.25
C ASN A 176 -1.97 -13.33 2.42
N ASP A 177 -3.24 -13.39 2.06
CA ASP A 177 -4.00 -14.66 2.03
C ASP A 177 -3.36 -15.67 1.08
N GLY A 178 -2.74 -15.22 -0.01
CA GLY A 178 -1.98 -16.06 -0.92
C GLY A 178 -0.60 -16.53 -0.40
N LEU A 179 -0.15 -16.03 0.76
CA LEU A 179 1.06 -16.50 1.45
C LEU A 179 0.75 -17.51 2.56
N ARG A 180 -0.52 -17.63 2.94
CA ARG A 180 -0.96 -18.66 3.87
C ARG A 180 -1.05 -19.94 3.05
N SER A 181 -0.13 -20.87 3.30
CA SER A 181 -0.24 -22.25 2.77
C SER A 181 -1.64 -22.76 3.11
N ASP A 182 -2.32 -23.34 2.12
CA ASP A 182 -3.53 -24.10 2.38
C ASP A 182 -3.26 -25.13 3.49
N PRO A 183 -4.25 -25.39 4.33
CA PRO A 183 -4.14 -26.34 5.43
C PRO A 183 -3.87 -27.76 4.97
#